data_f43a62e0f45961a7b0da847baae3ff57
#
_entry.id   f43a62e0f45961a7b0da847baae3ff57
#
_cell.length_a   1.000
_cell.length_b   1.000
_cell.length_c   1.000
_cell.angle_alpha   90.00
_cell.angle_beta   90.00
_cell.angle_gamma   90.00
#
_symmetry.space_group_name_H-M   'P 1'
#
loop_
_entity.id
_entity.type
_entity.pdbx_description
1 polymer ?
#
loop_
_entity_poly.entity_id
_entity_poly.type
_entity_poly.pdbx_seq_one_letter_code
_entity_poly.pdbx_strand_id
1 'polypeptide(L)'
;MGYDGILQFKGIWRDYQARVLKNAGKYMADGRIHIVAAPGSGKTTLGIELIRRMGQPALVLTPSVTIREQWASRIEEEFLCEGINAGDYISQDLKKPKLITIATYQALHSAISNFDLISTMRENCLGVLCLDECHHLRSEWWKALEKFKAQSDSLKVIALTATPPYDSTPAMWKRYMEMCGEIDEEITIPELVKEGSLCPHQDFVYFNYPTKEEEAELAHFAERSKAMFVSLMQDVEFSAQICTHACLNGRATDEELLENPSALAALLVYLQAKGLPFPGRLKKLLGAAKLPQMNAAWMEKLLMGYLYEDTDSYAEAKEYRRKLTEELKAEGLIEKRKVCFTVNDSMEKLLLSSKGKSQSIRAIVSEEYGMLGADLRLLVLTDYIRGEYEKAVGGADGEISSLGVVPFFELLRRDAASAGSGLRLGILCGTVVVIPAEAKDALTAAVDGVGKVTFAPFGSLPETDYVKVTAVGDAHFLTGAVTELFGAGLFQVLIGTKSLLGEGWDSPCVNSLILASFVGSFMLS
;
A
#
# COMPACT_ATOMS: atom_id res chain seq x y z
N MET A 1 30.54 -16.14 -17.93
CA MET A 1 31.20 -15.78 -16.66
C MET A 1 30.27 -16.22 -15.54
N GLY A 2 30.73 -17.09 -14.65
CA GLY A 2 29.94 -17.56 -13.52
C GLY A 2 30.23 -16.71 -12.27
N TYR A 3 29.56 -17.02 -11.18
CA TYR A 3 29.71 -16.34 -9.88
C TYR A 3 30.80 -16.99 -9.00
N ASP A 4 31.45 -18.04 -9.48
CA ASP A 4 32.47 -18.79 -8.72
C ASP A 4 33.65 -17.88 -8.35
N GLY A 5 34.03 -17.89 -7.09
CA GLY A 5 35.07 -17.00 -6.54
C GLY A 5 34.67 -15.54 -6.36
N ILE A 6 33.46 -15.15 -6.76
CA ILE A 6 32.93 -13.79 -6.60
C ILE A 6 31.91 -13.74 -5.46
N LEU A 7 30.93 -14.64 -5.48
CA LEU A 7 29.86 -14.71 -4.49
C LEU A 7 29.83 -16.08 -3.80
N GLN A 8 29.73 -16.06 -2.48
CA GLN A 8 29.51 -17.23 -1.62
C GLN A 8 28.73 -16.78 -0.38
N PHE A 9 27.63 -17.45 -0.07
CA PHE A 9 26.89 -17.15 1.15
C PHE A 9 27.72 -17.45 2.39
N LYS A 10 27.79 -16.48 3.29
CA LYS A 10 28.62 -16.54 4.51
C LYS A 10 27.83 -16.99 5.75
N GLY A 11 26.49 -17.08 5.64
CA GLY A 11 25.59 -17.39 6.73
C GLY A 11 25.14 -18.86 6.77
N ILE A 12 24.09 -19.10 7.52
CA ILE A 12 23.41 -20.40 7.65
C ILE A 12 22.03 -20.30 7.00
N TRP A 13 21.71 -21.27 6.14
CA TRP A 13 20.39 -21.34 5.49
C TRP A 13 19.32 -21.69 6.51
N ARG A 14 18.22 -20.95 6.51
CA ARG A 14 16.99 -21.33 7.21
C ARG A 14 16.40 -22.59 6.55
N ASP A 15 15.61 -23.36 7.30
CA ASP A 15 15.12 -24.65 6.81
C ASP A 15 14.35 -24.54 5.50
N TYR A 16 13.46 -23.56 5.38
CA TYR A 16 12.71 -23.34 4.15
C TYR A 16 13.62 -22.92 2.98
N GLN A 17 14.64 -22.07 3.24
CA GLN A 17 15.59 -21.66 2.19
C GLN A 17 16.36 -22.88 1.66
N ALA A 18 16.85 -23.72 2.56
CA ALA A 18 17.52 -24.96 2.21
C ALA A 18 16.60 -25.88 1.37
N ARG A 19 15.31 -25.97 1.73
CA ARG A 19 14.29 -26.74 1.01
C ARG A 19 14.08 -26.20 -0.41
N VAL A 20 13.89 -24.88 -0.57
CA VAL A 20 13.75 -24.23 -1.88
C VAL A 20 15.00 -24.45 -2.72
N LEU A 21 16.18 -24.23 -2.16
CA LEU A 21 17.47 -24.39 -2.86
C LEU A 21 17.72 -25.84 -3.30
N LYS A 22 17.25 -26.83 -2.53
CA LYS A 22 17.30 -28.25 -2.92
C LYS A 22 16.39 -28.54 -4.09
N ASN A 23 15.24 -27.91 -4.17
CA ASN A 23 14.23 -28.14 -5.20
C ASN A 23 14.34 -27.18 -6.41
N ALA A 24 15.26 -26.20 -6.37
CA ALA A 24 15.37 -25.15 -7.37
C ALA A 24 15.47 -25.65 -8.82
N GLY A 25 16.18 -26.77 -9.04
CA GLY A 25 16.27 -27.38 -10.37
C GLY A 25 14.93 -27.91 -10.91
N LYS A 26 14.06 -28.41 -10.01
CA LYS A 26 12.70 -28.85 -10.36
C LYS A 26 11.79 -27.64 -10.66
N TYR A 27 11.84 -26.62 -9.82
CA TYR A 27 11.03 -25.40 -9.97
C TYR A 27 11.38 -24.66 -11.27
N MET A 28 12.66 -24.63 -11.65
CA MET A 28 13.12 -23.97 -12.88
C MET A 28 12.82 -24.74 -14.17
N ALA A 29 12.08 -25.85 -14.13
CA ALA A 29 11.82 -26.69 -15.31
C ALA A 29 11.07 -25.96 -16.43
N ASP A 30 10.22 -24.98 -16.10
CA ASP A 30 9.50 -24.11 -17.04
C ASP A 30 10.22 -22.76 -17.29
N GLY A 31 11.42 -22.58 -16.73
CA GLY A 31 12.21 -21.34 -16.82
C GLY A 31 11.83 -20.27 -15.81
N ARG A 32 11.01 -20.60 -14.80
CA ARG A 32 10.54 -19.67 -13.76
C ARG A 32 10.66 -20.30 -12.39
N ILE A 33 10.90 -19.47 -11.37
CA ILE A 33 10.75 -19.84 -9.96
C ILE A 33 9.91 -18.76 -9.30
N HIS A 34 8.79 -19.14 -8.70
CA HIS A 34 7.88 -18.25 -8.03
C HIS A 34 7.75 -18.63 -6.55
N ILE A 35 8.27 -17.76 -5.67
CA ILE A 35 8.32 -17.99 -4.23
C ILE A 35 7.48 -16.94 -3.51
N VAL A 36 6.58 -17.39 -2.70
CA VAL A 36 5.75 -16.57 -1.80
C VAL A 36 6.27 -16.77 -0.38
N ALA A 37 6.74 -15.71 0.25
CA ALA A 37 7.24 -15.77 1.62
C ALA A 37 7.07 -14.42 2.33
N ALA A 38 6.67 -14.45 3.60
CA ALA A 38 6.40 -13.25 4.39
C ALA A 38 7.58 -12.28 4.44
N PRO A 39 7.35 -10.97 4.68
CA PRO A 39 8.43 -10.01 4.96
C PRO A 39 9.32 -10.52 6.11
N GLY A 40 10.61 -10.17 6.10
CA GLY A 40 11.57 -10.66 7.12
C GLY A 40 11.98 -12.13 6.98
N SER A 41 11.37 -12.89 6.07
CA SER A 41 11.74 -14.29 5.84
C SER A 41 13.15 -14.47 5.26
N GLY A 42 13.75 -13.47 4.62
CA GLY A 42 15.05 -13.56 3.94
C GLY A 42 14.92 -13.92 2.44
N LYS A 43 13.84 -13.47 1.78
CA LYS A 43 13.63 -13.60 0.33
C LYS A 43 14.82 -13.10 -0.49
N THR A 44 15.37 -11.94 -0.11
CA THR A 44 16.51 -11.30 -0.79
C THR A 44 17.73 -12.23 -0.80
N THR A 45 18.11 -12.78 0.37
CA THR A 45 19.23 -13.73 0.51
C THR A 45 19.00 -14.98 -0.36
N LEU A 46 17.78 -15.50 -0.36
CA LEU A 46 17.40 -16.63 -1.21
C LEU A 46 17.49 -16.27 -2.70
N GLY A 47 17.00 -15.10 -3.09
CA GLY A 47 17.06 -14.59 -4.47
C GLY A 47 18.49 -14.45 -4.98
N ILE A 48 19.40 -13.92 -4.17
CA ILE A 48 20.83 -13.80 -4.53
C ILE A 48 21.44 -15.18 -4.77
N GLU A 49 21.17 -16.16 -3.91
CA GLU A 49 21.67 -17.52 -4.08
C GLU A 49 21.10 -18.21 -5.32
N LEU A 50 19.81 -18.01 -5.62
CA LEU A 50 19.21 -18.53 -6.85
C LEU A 50 19.88 -17.94 -8.09
N ILE A 51 20.12 -16.61 -8.11
CA ILE A 51 20.87 -15.94 -9.19
C ILE A 51 22.26 -16.54 -9.32
N ARG A 52 22.98 -16.69 -8.21
CA ARG A 52 24.32 -17.30 -8.18
C ARG A 52 24.34 -18.70 -8.81
N ARG A 53 23.39 -19.56 -8.44
CA ARG A 53 23.27 -20.93 -8.96
C ARG A 53 22.91 -20.99 -10.44
N MET A 54 22.21 -20.00 -10.96
CA MET A 54 21.91 -19.91 -12.39
C MET A 54 23.14 -19.56 -13.23
N GLY A 55 24.16 -18.95 -12.65
CA GLY A 55 25.45 -18.72 -13.27
C GLY A 55 25.46 -17.74 -14.44
N GLN A 56 24.42 -16.94 -14.62
CA GLN A 56 24.23 -16.00 -15.73
C GLN A 56 24.06 -14.56 -15.20
N PRO A 57 24.45 -13.53 -15.97
CA PRO A 57 24.18 -12.15 -15.60
C PRO A 57 22.71 -11.92 -15.29
N ALA A 58 22.44 -11.14 -14.23
CA ALA A 58 21.11 -10.95 -13.70
C ALA A 58 20.70 -9.47 -13.65
N LEU A 59 19.42 -9.20 -13.96
CA LEU A 59 18.74 -7.95 -13.66
C LEU A 59 17.77 -8.18 -12.50
N VAL A 60 17.98 -7.47 -11.40
CA VAL A 60 17.07 -7.45 -10.24
C VAL A 60 16.22 -6.20 -10.32
N LEU A 61 14.92 -6.36 -10.25
CA LEU A 61 13.95 -5.26 -10.25
C LEU A 61 13.25 -5.17 -8.91
N THR A 62 13.26 -3.99 -8.32
CA THR A 62 12.72 -3.70 -6.99
C THR A 62 11.66 -2.58 -7.04
N PRO A 63 10.70 -2.51 -6.11
CA PRO A 63 9.67 -1.49 -6.11
C PRO A 63 10.18 -0.11 -5.69
N SER A 64 11.23 -0.03 -4.87
CA SER A 64 11.76 1.22 -4.32
C SER A 64 13.27 1.29 -4.33
N VAL A 65 13.80 2.51 -4.19
CA VAL A 65 15.24 2.76 -4.04
C VAL A 65 15.77 2.13 -2.75
N THR A 66 15.01 2.18 -1.67
CA THR A 66 15.38 1.57 -0.38
C THR A 66 15.63 0.07 -0.52
N ILE A 67 14.73 -0.66 -1.17
CA ILE A 67 14.89 -2.10 -1.40
C ILE A 67 16.05 -2.38 -2.36
N ARG A 68 16.26 -1.53 -3.36
CA ARG A 68 17.44 -1.61 -4.24
C ARG A 68 18.74 -1.54 -3.45
N GLU A 69 18.86 -0.58 -2.52
CA GLU A 69 20.05 -0.44 -1.65
C GLU A 69 20.21 -1.65 -0.72
N GLN A 70 19.11 -2.16 -0.18
CA GLN A 70 19.15 -3.39 0.65
C GLN A 70 19.69 -4.60 -0.12
N TRP A 71 19.32 -4.76 -1.39
CA TRP A 71 19.89 -5.81 -2.23
C TRP A 71 21.39 -5.64 -2.40
N ALA A 72 21.86 -4.42 -2.68
CA ALA A 72 23.29 -4.13 -2.84
C ALA A 72 24.06 -4.43 -1.55
N SER A 73 23.64 -3.87 -0.41
CA SER A 73 24.27 -4.12 0.89
C SER A 73 24.29 -5.60 1.24
N ARG A 74 23.18 -6.31 1.00
CA ARG A 74 23.06 -7.75 1.28
C ARG A 74 24.05 -8.58 0.47
N ILE A 75 24.25 -8.24 -0.81
CA ILE A 75 25.26 -8.91 -1.66
C ILE A 75 26.66 -8.64 -1.10
N GLU A 76 26.97 -7.40 -0.75
CA GLU A 76 28.31 -7.03 -0.25
C GLU A 76 28.63 -7.69 1.09
N GLU A 77 27.70 -7.66 2.03
CA GLU A 77 27.90 -8.12 3.39
C GLU A 77 27.88 -9.65 3.50
N GLU A 78 26.88 -10.28 2.88
CA GLU A 78 26.61 -11.71 3.08
C GLU A 78 27.15 -12.63 2.00
N PHE A 79 27.46 -12.13 0.79
CA PHE A 79 27.87 -12.98 -0.32
C PHE A 79 29.22 -12.67 -0.93
N LEU A 80 29.66 -11.41 -0.94
CA LEU A 80 30.87 -11.04 -1.65
C LEU A 80 32.11 -11.68 -0.98
N CYS A 81 32.92 -12.39 -1.78
CA CYS A 81 34.14 -13.02 -1.28
C CYS A 81 35.19 -11.97 -0.88
N GLU A 82 36.10 -12.34 0.03
CA GLU A 82 37.16 -11.44 0.50
C GLU A 82 38.06 -10.98 -0.66
N GLY A 83 38.42 -9.71 -0.64
CA GLY A 83 39.29 -9.10 -1.66
C GLY A 83 38.59 -8.76 -2.99
N ILE A 84 37.30 -9.03 -3.11
CA ILE A 84 36.50 -8.66 -4.30
C ILE A 84 35.90 -7.27 -4.10
N ASN A 85 36.04 -6.40 -5.11
CA ASN A 85 35.41 -5.08 -5.11
C ASN A 85 33.99 -5.21 -5.69
N ALA A 86 32.97 -4.87 -4.92
CA ALA A 86 31.57 -4.88 -5.34
C ALA A 86 31.35 -4.07 -6.64
N GLY A 87 31.98 -2.92 -6.74
CA GLY A 87 31.88 -2.04 -7.89
C GLY A 87 32.31 -2.66 -9.22
N ASP A 88 33.03 -3.76 -9.24
CA ASP A 88 33.40 -4.44 -10.49
C ASP A 88 32.30 -5.38 -11.01
N TYR A 89 31.42 -5.86 -10.14
CA TYR A 89 30.43 -6.91 -10.46
C TYR A 89 28.99 -6.46 -10.26
N ILE A 90 28.74 -5.42 -9.46
CA ILE A 90 27.41 -4.89 -9.15
C ILE A 90 27.23 -3.53 -9.81
N SER A 91 26.07 -3.28 -10.41
CA SER A 91 25.68 -1.98 -10.97
C SER A 91 24.26 -1.60 -10.54
N GLN A 92 24.05 -0.32 -10.35
CA GLN A 92 22.72 0.27 -10.20
C GLN A 92 22.32 1.13 -11.43
N ASP A 93 23.16 1.14 -12.45
CA ASP A 93 22.95 1.88 -13.69
C ASP A 93 22.63 0.92 -14.85
N LEU A 94 21.40 1.00 -15.37
CA LEU A 94 20.93 0.20 -16.50
C LEU A 94 21.71 0.47 -17.80
N LYS A 95 22.41 1.61 -17.90
CA LYS A 95 23.27 1.95 -19.04
C LYS A 95 24.64 1.27 -18.97
N LYS A 96 25.04 0.83 -17.80
CA LYS A 96 26.31 0.15 -17.54
C LYS A 96 26.07 -1.13 -16.76
N PRO A 97 25.37 -2.12 -17.35
CA PRO A 97 25.05 -3.36 -16.67
C PRO A 97 26.32 -4.14 -16.33
N LYS A 98 26.27 -4.87 -15.23
CA LYS A 98 27.33 -5.77 -14.76
C LYS A 98 26.76 -7.15 -14.49
N LEU A 99 27.54 -7.99 -13.82
CA LEU A 99 27.13 -9.36 -13.51
C LEU A 99 25.81 -9.41 -12.74
N ILE A 100 25.61 -8.49 -11.78
CA ILE A 100 24.30 -8.21 -11.18
C ILE A 100 24.00 -6.72 -11.37
N THR A 101 22.89 -6.45 -12.01
CA THR A 101 22.36 -5.08 -12.16
C THR A 101 21.08 -4.96 -11.35
N ILE A 102 21.01 -4.00 -10.44
CA ILE A 102 19.86 -3.79 -9.56
C ILE A 102 19.21 -2.45 -9.89
N ALA A 103 17.94 -2.47 -10.26
CA ALA A 103 17.21 -1.26 -10.64
C ALA A 103 15.78 -1.27 -10.08
N THR A 104 15.12 -0.12 -10.08
CA THR A 104 13.70 -0.07 -9.74
C THR A 104 12.82 -0.32 -10.97
N TYR A 105 11.58 -0.79 -10.78
CA TYR A 105 10.60 -0.91 -11.86
C TYR A 105 10.37 0.41 -12.60
N GLN A 106 10.41 1.54 -11.87
CA GLN A 106 10.31 2.87 -12.46
C GLN A 106 11.52 3.21 -13.34
N ALA A 107 12.73 2.84 -12.92
CA ALA A 107 13.94 3.05 -13.71
C ALA A 107 13.90 2.23 -15.01
N LEU A 108 13.43 0.98 -14.95
CA LEU A 108 13.22 0.14 -16.13
C LEU A 108 12.24 0.79 -17.11
N HIS A 109 11.08 1.23 -16.61
CA HIS A 109 10.06 1.90 -17.43
C HIS A 109 10.62 3.15 -18.13
N SER A 110 11.36 3.97 -17.40
CA SER A 110 12.01 5.16 -17.96
C SER A 110 13.11 4.81 -18.98
N ALA A 111 13.90 3.78 -18.71
CA ALA A 111 15.00 3.37 -19.55
C ALA A 111 14.54 2.84 -20.92
N ILE A 112 13.51 2.02 -20.98
CA ILE A 112 12.95 1.46 -22.24
C ILE A 112 12.51 2.56 -23.22
N SER A 113 12.10 3.72 -22.71
CA SER A 113 11.66 4.85 -23.52
C SER A 113 12.81 5.78 -23.95
N ASN A 114 13.94 5.75 -23.25
CA ASN A 114 15.01 6.74 -23.40
C ASN A 114 16.29 6.23 -24.07
N PHE A 115 16.53 4.92 -24.09
CA PHE A 115 17.69 4.32 -24.79
C PHE A 115 17.42 2.85 -25.14
N ASP A 116 18.27 2.28 -25.99
CA ASP A 116 18.14 0.87 -26.41
C ASP A 116 18.64 -0.07 -25.30
N LEU A 117 17.82 -0.15 -24.23
CA LEU A 117 18.09 -1.03 -23.09
C LEU A 117 18.18 -2.50 -23.51
N ILE A 118 17.39 -2.92 -24.48
CA ILE A 118 17.27 -4.32 -24.90
C ILE A 118 18.56 -4.80 -25.54
N SER A 119 19.12 -4.02 -26.48
CA SER A 119 20.42 -4.32 -27.07
C SER A 119 21.52 -4.32 -26.02
N THR A 120 21.52 -3.34 -25.12
CA THR A 120 22.49 -3.25 -24.03
C THR A 120 22.47 -4.51 -23.14
N MET A 121 21.29 -4.99 -22.74
CA MET A 121 21.16 -6.20 -21.91
C MET A 121 21.52 -7.47 -22.67
N ARG A 122 21.24 -7.54 -23.98
CA ARG A 122 21.63 -8.66 -24.85
C ARG A 122 23.14 -8.73 -25.01
N GLU A 123 23.80 -7.61 -25.27
CA GLU A 123 25.27 -7.51 -25.39
C GLU A 123 25.97 -7.95 -24.09
N ASN A 124 25.35 -7.71 -22.94
CA ASN A 124 25.84 -8.16 -21.64
C ASN A 124 25.34 -9.56 -21.24
N CYS A 125 24.78 -10.33 -22.17
CA CYS A 125 24.36 -11.72 -21.98
C CYS A 125 23.41 -11.94 -20.81
N LEU A 126 22.47 -11.00 -20.58
CA LEU A 126 21.47 -11.12 -19.52
C LEU A 126 20.69 -12.42 -19.67
N GLY A 127 20.73 -13.28 -18.64
CA GLY A 127 20.06 -14.58 -18.62
C GLY A 127 19.05 -14.76 -17.49
N VAL A 128 19.07 -13.88 -16.48
CA VAL A 128 18.18 -13.97 -15.31
C VAL A 128 17.49 -12.63 -15.05
N LEU A 129 16.19 -12.69 -14.87
CA LEU A 129 15.36 -11.58 -14.40
C LEU A 129 14.80 -11.93 -13.03
N CYS A 130 15.19 -11.19 -12.00
CA CYS A 130 14.66 -11.33 -10.64
C CYS A 130 13.68 -10.19 -10.35
N LEU A 131 12.46 -10.55 -10.02
CA LEU A 131 11.38 -9.62 -9.71
C LEU A 131 11.12 -9.67 -8.20
N ASP A 132 11.53 -8.63 -7.49
CA ASP A 132 11.27 -8.51 -6.05
C ASP A 132 10.00 -7.72 -5.80
N GLU A 133 9.17 -8.20 -4.87
CA GLU A 133 7.84 -7.68 -4.57
C GLU A 133 6.99 -7.44 -5.84
N CYS A 134 6.93 -8.46 -6.69
CA CYS A 134 6.33 -8.38 -8.03
C CYS A 134 4.82 -8.07 -8.04
N HIS A 135 4.14 -8.12 -6.90
CA HIS A 135 2.75 -7.69 -6.74
C HIS A 135 2.55 -6.17 -6.86
N HIS A 136 3.59 -5.35 -6.65
CA HIS A 136 3.54 -3.89 -6.78
C HIS A 136 3.57 -3.36 -8.21
N LEU A 137 3.57 -4.23 -9.21
CA LEU A 137 3.68 -3.83 -10.61
C LEU A 137 2.45 -3.01 -11.06
N ARG A 138 2.63 -1.70 -11.28
CA ARG A 138 1.63 -0.83 -11.88
C ARG A 138 1.44 -1.13 -13.36
N SER A 139 0.30 -0.80 -13.93
CA SER A 139 -0.05 -1.10 -15.33
C SER A 139 1.02 -0.67 -16.35
N GLU A 140 1.66 0.49 -16.14
CA GLU A 140 2.70 1.00 -17.04
C GLU A 140 4.01 0.20 -16.92
N TRP A 141 4.36 -0.23 -15.71
CA TRP A 141 5.55 -1.06 -15.47
C TRP A 141 5.37 -2.47 -16.03
N TRP A 142 4.14 -3.01 -15.96
CA TRP A 142 3.80 -4.27 -16.61
C TRP A 142 4.08 -4.23 -18.11
N LYS A 143 3.61 -3.21 -18.82
CA LYS A 143 3.84 -3.06 -20.26
C LYS A 143 5.33 -3.01 -20.61
N ALA A 144 6.12 -2.29 -19.78
CA ALA A 144 7.55 -2.21 -19.95
C ALA A 144 8.23 -3.57 -19.76
N LEU A 145 7.83 -4.30 -18.70
CA LEU A 145 8.37 -5.62 -18.38
C LEU A 145 8.01 -6.68 -19.42
N GLU A 146 6.76 -6.70 -19.90
CA GLU A 146 6.30 -7.57 -20.98
C GLU A 146 7.07 -7.32 -22.26
N LYS A 147 7.23 -6.04 -22.64
CA LYS A 147 8.04 -5.66 -23.81
C LYS A 147 9.50 -6.10 -23.69
N PHE A 148 10.06 -5.99 -22.48
CA PHE A 148 11.42 -6.43 -22.20
C PHE A 148 11.55 -7.95 -22.30
N LYS A 149 10.66 -8.71 -21.66
CA LYS A 149 10.67 -10.18 -21.66
C LYS A 149 10.41 -10.77 -23.06
N ALA A 150 9.50 -10.20 -23.83
CA ALA A 150 9.15 -10.68 -25.17
C ALA A 150 10.33 -10.68 -26.17
N GLN A 151 11.43 -10.03 -25.84
CA GLN A 151 12.61 -9.94 -26.69
C GLN A 151 13.70 -10.97 -26.36
N SER A 152 13.45 -11.83 -25.36
CA SER A 152 14.40 -12.89 -24.98
C SER A 152 13.64 -14.12 -24.45
N ASP A 153 13.43 -15.10 -25.32
CA ASP A 153 12.75 -16.37 -24.97
C ASP A 153 13.56 -17.23 -23.99
N SER A 154 14.88 -16.98 -23.85
CA SER A 154 15.77 -17.73 -22.97
C SER A 154 15.91 -17.13 -21.56
N LEU A 155 15.22 -16.02 -21.27
CA LEU A 155 15.34 -15.32 -20.00
C LEU A 155 14.61 -16.09 -18.87
N LYS A 156 15.37 -16.55 -17.87
CA LYS A 156 14.83 -17.19 -16.67
C LYS A 156 14.28 -16.14 -15.72
N VAL A 157 13.18 -16.45 -15.05
CA VAL A 157 12.53 -15.53 -14.13
C VAL A 157 12.58 -16.08 -12.71
N ILE A 158 12.95 -15.24 -11.75
CA ILE A 158 12.80 -15.47 -10.31
C ILE A 158 11.80 -14.45 -9.83
N ALA A 159 10.65 -14.87 -9.36
CA ALA A 159 9.62 -14.01 -8.78
C ALA A 159 9.59 -14.22 -7.25
N LEU A 160 9.78 -13.14 -6.51
CA LEU A 160 9.77 -13.12 -5.06
C LEU A 160 8.68 -12.16 -4.61
N THR A 161 7.80 -12.59 -3.73
CA THR A 161 6.75 -11.75 -3.17
C THR A 161 6.35 -12.18 -1.78
N ALA A 162 5.83 -11.26 -0.98
CA ALA A 162 5.18 -11.61 0.28
C ALA A 162 3.70 -11.95 0.05
N THR A 163 3.05 -11.24 -0.85
CA THR A 163 1.60 -11.31 -1.05
C THR A 163 1.28 -11.27 -2.55
N PRO A 164 0.97 -12.42 -3.18
CA PRO A 164 0.44 -12.40 -4.54
C PRO A 164 -0.84 -11.55 -4.61
N PRO A 165 -1.16 -10.91 -5.76
CA PRO A 165 -2.31 -10.02 -5.88
C PRO A 165 -3.64 -10.80 -6.00
N TYR A 166 -4.01 -11.54 -4.95
CA TYR A 166 -5.22 -12.38 -4.90
C TYR A 166 -6.53 -11.58 -5.04
N ASP A 167 -6.52 -10.31 -4.68
CA ASP A 167 -7.65 -9.37 -4.78
C ASP A 167 -7.76 -8.67 -6.14
N SER A 168 -6.88 -9.02 -7.09
CA SER A 168 -6.86 -8.43 -8.42
C SER A 168 -7.96 -8.98 -9.34
N THR A 169 -8.23 -8.28 -10.45
CA THR A 169 -9.15 -8.79 -11.48
C THR A 169 -8.60 -10.07 -12.12
N PRO A 170 -9.48 -10.96 -12.66
CA PRO A 170 -9.02 -12.18 -13.34
C PRO A 170 -8.02 -11.91 -14.47
N ALA A 171 -8.15 -10.80 -15.19
CA ALA A 171 -7.22 -10.41 -16.24
C ALA A 171 -5.83 -10.02 -15.68
N MET A 172 -5.80 -9.30 -14.54
CA MET A 172 -4.55 -8.94 -13.87
C MET A 172 -3.88 -10.17 -13.26
N TRP A 173 -4.65 -11.06 -12.63
CA TRP A 173 -4.16 -12.32 -12.11
C TRP A 173 -3.53 -13.18 -13.21
N LYS A 174 -4.21 -13.35 -14.34
CA LYS A 174 -3.68 -14.10 -15.48
C LYS A 174 -2.36 -13.52 -15.96
N ARG A 175 -2.26 -12.20 -16.13
CA ARG A 175 -1.03 -11.51 -16.55
C ARG A 175 0.11 -11.72 -15.53
N TYR A 176 -0.20 -11.66 -14.24
CA TYR A 176 0.76 -11.92 -13.17
C TYR A 176 1.32 -13.34 -13.27
N MET A 177 0.46 -14.36 -13.41
CA MET A 177 0.86 -15.76 -13.55
C MET A 177 1.64 -16.04 -14.83
N GLU A 178 1.30 -15.39 -15.95
CA GLU A 178 2.05 -15.49 -17.21
C GLU A 178 3.48 -14.94 -17.08
N MET A 179 3.72 -13.97 -16.22
CA MET A 179 5.05 -13.41 -15.96
C MET A 179 5.83 -14.23 -14.94
N CYS A 180 5.24 -14.48 -13.79
CA CYS A 180 5.90 -15.05 -12.61
C CYS A 180 5.94 -16.59 -12.63
N GLY A 181 5.01 -17.25 -13.34
CA GLY A 181 4.80 -18.70 -13.28
C GLY A 181 3.85 -19.10 -12.16
N GLU A 182 3.56 -20.39 -12.08
CA GLU A 182 2.83 -20.98 -10.94
C GLU A 182 3.65 -20.80 -9.66
N ILE A 183 2.96 -20.78 -8.51
CA ILE A 183 3.64 -20.68 -7.21
C ILE A 183 4.31 -22.01 -6.91
N ASP A 184 5.63 -22.04 -6.89
CA ASP A 184 6.42 -23.24 -6.61
C ASP A 184 6.55 -23.55 -5.13
N GLU A 185 6.65 -22.49 -4.31
CA GLU A 185 6.80 -22.62 -2.86
C GLU A 185 6.08 -21.46 -2.17
N GLU A 186 5.28 -21.79 -1.18
CA GLU A 186 4.62 -20.82 -0.30
C GLU A 186 5.05 -21.07 1.15
N ILE A 187 5.76 -20.10 1.71
CA ILE A 187 6.25 -20.13 3.08
C ILE A 187 5.33 -19.31 3.96
N THR A 188 4.59 -19.98 4.81
CA THR A 188 3.58 -19.37 5.65
C THR A 188 4.17 -18.72 6.90
N ILE A 189 3.48 -17.69 7.43
CA ILE A 189 3.86 -17.05 8.71
C ILE A 189 3.95 -18.07 9.85
N PRO A 190 2.98 -19.01 10.04
CA PRO A 190 3.10 -20.03 11.08
C PRO A 190 4.35 -20.90 10.97
N GLU A 191 4.82 -21.22 9.76
CA GLU A 191 6.05 -21.96 9.54
C GLU A 191 7.26 -21.16 10.05
N LEU A 192 7.37 -19.89 9.68
CA LEU A 192 8.47 -19.02 10.06
C LEU A 192 8.49 -18.71 11.56
N VAL A 193 7.33 -18.60 12.19
CA VAL A 193 7.20 -18.46 13.65
C VAL A 193 7.67 -19.73 14.35
N LYS A 194 7.27 -20.91 13.84
CA LYS A 194 7.70 -22.21 14.38
C LYS A 194 9.21 -22.41 14.29
N GLU A 195 9.84 -21.95 13.21
CA GLU A 195 11.29 -21.98 13.02
C GLU A 195 12.04 -20.91 13.83
N GLY A 196 11.32 -20.00 14.51
CA GLY A 196 11.93 -18.86 15.22
C GLY A 196 12.48 -17.77 14.28
N SER A 197 12.13 -17.80 13.01
CA SER A 197 12.56 -16.83 11.99
C SER A 197 11.74 -15.56 12.00
N LEU A 198 10.49 -15.62 12.46
CA LEU A 198 9.61 -14.49 12.73
C LEU A 198 9.12 -14.51 14.17
N CYS A 199 8.94 -13.31 14.73
CA CYS A 199 8.29 -13.15 16.01
C CYS A 199 6.80 -13.51 15.88
N PRO A 200 6.23 -14.26 16.84
CA PRO A 200 4.78 -14.42 16.92
C PRO A 200 4.13 -13.05 17.12
N HIS A 201 3.05 -12.78 16.39
CA HIS A 201 2.30 -11.55 16.54
C HIS A 201 0.82 -11.86 16.77
N GLN A 202 0.12 -10.89 17.32
CA GLN A 202 -1.32 -10.95 17.54
C GLN A 202 -1.94 -9.64 17.05
N ASP A 203 -2.95 -9.77 16.19
CA ASP A 203 -3.66 -8.64 15.63
C ASP A 203 -4.90 -8.31 16.46
N PHE A 204 -5.06 -7.04 16.79
CA PHE A 204 -6.22 -6.52 17.50
C PHE A 204 -6.91 -5.48 16.63
N VAL A 205 -8.25 -5.54 16.59
CA VAL A 205 -9.07 -4.49 15.99
C VAL A 205 -9.70 -3.67 17.11
N TYR A 206 -9.27 -2.44 17.24
CA TYR A 206 -9.82 -1.52 18.22
C TYR A 206 -10.93 -0.70 17.59
N PHE A 207 -12.18 -0.88 18.05
CA PHE A 207 -13.33 -0.17 17.56
C PHE A 207 -13.56 1.11 18.35
N ASN A 208 -13.84 2.20 17.63
CA ASN A 208 -14.30 3.45 18.24
C ASN A 208 -15.60 3.91 17.59
N TYR A 209 -16.39 4.67 18.33
CA TYR A 209 -17.59 5.31 17.81
C TYR A 209 -17.26 6.70 17.29
N PRO A 210 -17.97 7.18 16.25
CA PRO A 210 -17.96 8.58 15.87
C PRO A 210 -18.35 9.47 17.04
N THR A 211 -17.91 10.73 17.04
CA THR A 211 -18.42 11.71 18.01
C THR A 211 -19.89 12.02 17.75
N LYS A 212 -20.59 12.65 18.71
CA LYS A 212 -21.99 13.01 18.54
C LYS A 212 -22.23 13.93 17.34
N GLU A 213 -21.29 14.82 17.07
CA GLU A 213 -21.30 15.71 15.90
C GLU A 213 -21.16 14.92 14.61
N GLU A 214 -20.21 13.99 14.57
CA GLU A 214 -19.99 13.10 13.42
C GLU A 214 -21.19 12.18 13.19
N GLU A 215 -21.78 11.63 14.27
CA GLU A 215 -23.02 10.83 14.19
C GLU A 215 -24.20 11.64 13.62
N ALA A 216 -24.33 12.90 14.02
CA ALA A 216 -25.38 13.79 13.51
C ALA A 216 -25.20 14.06 12.00
N GLU A 217 -23.97 14.29 11.53
CA GLU A 217 -23.70 14.47 10.09
C GLU A 217 -23.98 13.21 9.28
N LEU A 218 -23.57 12.03 9.80
CA LEU A 218 -23.86 10.73 9.17
C LEU A 218 -25.38 10.47 9.10
N ALA A 219 -26.10 10.74 10.20
CA ALA A 219 -27.56 10.58 10.26
C ALA A 219 -28.25 11.51 9.26
N HIS A 220 -27.84 12.76 9.18
CA HIS A 220 -28.40 13.75 8.26
C HIS A 220 -28.16 13.35 6.78
N PHE A 221 -26.98 12.83 6.44
CA PHE A 221 -26.74 12.28 5.11
C PHE A 221 -27.63 11.07 4.82
N ALA A 222 -27.75 10.14 5.77
CA ALA A 222 -28.58 8.95 5.62
C ALA A 222 -30.07 9.31 5.43
N GLU A 223 -30.57 10.32 6.16
CA GLU A 223 -31.94 10.81 6.00
C GLU A 223 -32.19 11.42 4.60
N ARG A 224 -31.28 12.27 4.11
CA ARG A 224 -31.38 12.85 2.76
C ARG A 224 -31.33 11.77 1.67
N SER A 225 -30.38 10.84 1.80
CA SER A 225 -30.26 9.70 0.87
C SER A 225 -31.55 8.86 0.85
N LYS A 226 -32.10 8.55 2.02
CA LYS A 226 -33.36 7.81 2.15
C LYS A 226 -34.54 8.57 1.57
N ALA A 227 -34.65 9.86 1.82
CA ALA A 227 -35.72 10.70 1.27
C ALA A 227 -35.67 10.74 -0.27
N MET A 228 -34.47 10.93 -0.84
CA MET A 228 -34.28 10.94 -2.29
C MET A 228 -34.54 9.55 -2.89
N PHE A 229 -34.10 8.48 -2.24
CA PHE A 229 -34.42 7.11 -2.66
C PHE A 229 -35.92 6.87 -2.74
N VAL A 230 -36.68 7.26 -1.71
CA VAL A 230 -38.15 7.12 -1.68
C VAL A 230 -38.79 8.00 -2.77
N SER A 231 -38.33 9.25 -2.95
CA SER A 231 -38.81 10.15 -4.00
C SER A 231 -38.64 9.52 -5.38
N LEU A 232 -37.45 9.00 -5.72
CA LEU A 232 -37.17 8.34 -6.99
C LEU A 232 -37.98 7.06 -7.20
N MET A 233 -38.20 6.32 -6.12
CA MET A 233 -39.07 5.13 -6.18
C MET A 233 -40.53 5.48 -6.42
N GLN A 234 -40.97 6.68 -6.08
CA GLN A 234 -42.35 7.16 -6.32
C GLN A 234 -42.48 7.95 -7.61
N ASP A 235 -41.39 8.46 -8.17
CA ASP A 235 -41.39 9.30 -9.37
C ASP A 235 -41.81 8.48 -10.60
N VAL A 236 -42.93 8.92 -11.20
CA VAL A 236 -43.50 8.32 -12.39
C VAL A 236 -42.68 8.68 -13.65
N GLU A 237 -42.15 9.90 -13.68
CA GLU A 237 -41.33 10.37 -14.81
C GLU A 237 -39.97 9.60 -14.82
N PHE A 238 -39.33 9.46 -13.67
CA PHE A 238 -38.13 8.62 -13.53
C PHE A 238 -38.39 7.20 -14.02
N SER A 239 -39.47 6.56 -13.55
CA SER A 239 -39.85 5.22 -13.98
C SER A 239 -40.05 5.14 -15.51
N ALA A 240 -40.70 6.14 -16.10
CA ALA A 240 -40.91 6.22 -17.54
C ALA A 240 -39.57 6.33 -18.30
N GLN A 241 -38.63 7.16 -17.81
CA GLN A 241 -37.30 7.31 -18.39
C GLN A 241 -36.52 6.01 -18.34
N ILE A 242 -36.51 5.34 -17.20
CA ILE A 242 -35.80 4.05 -17.00
C ILE A 242 -36.37 2.97 -17.95
N CYS A 243 -37.66 2.95 -18.20
CA CYS A 243 -38.32 2.03 -19.15
C CYS A 243 -37.95 2.29 -20.64
N THR A 244 -37.28 3.39 -20.96
CA THR A 244 -36.83 3.65 -22.34
C THR A 244 -35.54 2.88 -22.71
N HIS A 245 -34.89 2.24 -21.78
CA HIS A 245 -33.61 1.57 -22.02
C HIS A 245 -33.68 0.58 -23.19
N ALA A 246 -32.69 0.63 -24.07
CA ALA A 246 -32.62 -0.12 -25.33
C ALA A 246 -32.76 -1.63 -25.17
N CYS A 247 -32.31 -2.22 -24.05
CA CYS A 247 -32.44 -3.66 -23.79
C CYS A 247 -33.90 -4.12 -23.67
N LEU A 248 -34.80 -3.26 -23.23
CA LEU A 248 -36.22 -3.58 -23.07
C LEU A 248 -36.95 -3.65 -24.41
N ASN A 249 -36.43 -2.94 -25.41
CA ASN A 249 -36.99 -2.86 -26.78
C ASN A 249 -36.24 -3.74 -27.78
N GLY A 250 -35.28 -4.59 -27.29
CA GLY A 250 -34.49 -5.46 -28.16
C GLY A 250 -33.51 -4.75 -29.10
N ARG A 251 -33.15 -3.48 -28.78
CA ARG A 251 -32.20 -2.68 -29.57
C ARG A 251 -30.76 -2.84 -29.14
N ALA A 252 -30.50 -3.35 -27.92
CA ALA A 252 -29.17 -3.65 -27.42
C ALA A 252 -28.83 -5.11 -27.63
N THR A 253 -27.60 -5.40 -28.05
CA THR A 253 -27.04 -6.76 -28.15
C THR A 253 -26.64 -7.30 -26.80
N ASP A 254 -26.51 -8.64 -26.67
CA ASP A 254 -26.09 -9.26 -25.43
C ASP A 254 -24.63 -8.91 -25.07
N GLU A 255 -23.76 -8.67 -26.07
CA GLU A 255 -22.38 -8.21 -25.88
C GLU A 255 -22.32 -6.81 -25.27
N GLU A 256 -23.06 -5.84 -25.82
CA GLU A 256 -23.15 -4.49 -25.26
C GLU A 256 -23.66 -4.49 -23.81
N LEU A 257 -24.65 -5.33 -23.50
CA LEU A 257 -25.20 -5.44 -22.15
C LEU A 257 -24.21 -6.07 -21.14
N LEU A 258 -23.31 -6.93 -21.61
CA LEU A 258 -22.28 -7.57 -20.79
C LEU A 258 -21.01 -6.70 -20.64
N GLU A 259 -20.90 -5.57 -21.31
CA GLU A 259 -19.86 -4.58 -21.04
C GLU A 259 -20.02 -3.96 -19.65
N ASN A 260 -21.28 -3.75 -19.19
CA ASN A 260 -21.57 -3.30 -17.82
C ASN A 260 -22.67 -4.13 -17.15
N PRO A 261 -22.38 -5.37 -16.69
CA PRO A 261 -23.35 -6.25 -16.07
C PRO A 261 -24.00 -5.65 -14.81
N SER A 262 -23.25 -4.78 -14.11
CA SER A 262 -23.74 -4.09 -12.92
C SER A 262 -24.88 -3.12 -13.21
N ALA A 263 -24.79 -2.36 -14.28
CA ALA A 263 -25.84 -1.43 -14.71
C ALA A 263 -27.09 -2.20 -15.15
N LEU A 264 -26.93 -3.27 -15.94
CA LEU A 264 -28.03 -4.14 -16.33
C LEU A 264 -28.71 -4.76 -15.09
N ALA A 265 -27.93 -5.27 -14.13
CA ALA A 265 -28.48 -5.83 -12.90
C ALA A 265 -29.28 -4.78 -12.10
N ALA A 266 -28.76 -3.56 -11.97
CA ALA A 266 -29.45 -2.48 -11.28
C ALA A 266 -30.77 -2.10 -11.94
N LEU A 267 -30.79 -2.03 -13.29
CA LEU A 267 -32.00 -1.84 -14.07
C LEU A 267 -33.06 -2.92 -13.77
N LEU A 268 -32.67 -4.21 -13.83
CA LEU A 268 -33.62 -5.29 -13.60
C LEU A 268 -34.12 -5.34 -12.15
N VAL A 269 -33.26 -5.03 -11.17
CA VAL A 269 -33.62 -4.91 -9.75
C VAL A 269 -34.66 -3.79 -9.55
N TYR A 270 -34.47 -2.65 -10.19
CA TYR A 270 -35.42 -1.53 -10.15
C TYR A 270 -36.77 -1.91 -10.76
N LEU A 271 -36.76 -2.47 -11.99
CA LEU A 271 -38.00 -2.87 -12.68
C LEU A 271 -38.77 -3.92 -11.88
N GLN A 272 -38.08 -4.91 -11.31
CA GLN A 272 -38.70 -5.89 -10.41
C GLN A 272 -39.34 -5.23 -9.20
N ALA A 273 -38.65 -4.28 -8.53
CA ALA A 273 -39.15 -3.58 -7.36
C ALA A 273 -40.38 -2.72 -7.66
N LYS A 274 -40.47 -2.20 -8.88
CA LYS A 274 -41.62 -1.43 -9.36
C LYS A 274 -42.74 -2.31 -9.92
N GLY A 275 -42.56 -3.64 -10.02
CA GLY A 275 -43.52 -4.54 -10.69
C GLY A 275 -43.64 -4.30 -12.21
N LEU A 276 -42.64 -3.68 -12.84
CA LEU A 276 -42.60 -3.40 -14.25
C LEU A 276 -42.08 -4.63 -15.02
N PRO A 277 -42.67 -4.95 -16.18
CA PRO A 277 -42.28 -6.13 -16.95
C PRO A 277 -40.94 -5.91 -17.66
N PHE A 278 -40.12 -6.96 -17.78
CA PHE A 278 -38.92 -7.01 -18.59
C PHE A 278 -38.71 -8.40 -19.21
N PRO A 279 -37.97 -8.50 -20.34
CA PRO A 279 -37.71 -9.77 -21.00
C PRO A 279 -36.93 -10.75 -20.13
N GLY A 280 -37.47 -11.97 -19.96
CA GLY A 280 -36.84 -12.99 -19.12
C GLY A 280 -35.43 -13.43 -19.56
N ARG A 281 -35.08 -13.20 -20.85
CA ARG A 281 -33.73 -13.43 -21.39
C ARG A 281 -32.67 -12.60 -20.65
N LEU A 282 -32.97 -11.36 -20.24
CA LEU A 282 -32.02 -10.46 -19.57
C LEU A 282 -31.59 -11.02 -18.20
N LYS A 283 -32.51 -11.64 -17.47
CA LYS A 283 -32.19 -12.32 -16.22
C LYS A 283 -31.31 -13.55 -16.43
N LYS A 284 -31.55 -14.30 -17.52
CA LYS A 284 -30.70 -15.45 -17.89
C LYS A 284 -29.31 -15.00 -18.31
N LEU A 285 -29.19 -13.89 -19.03
CA LEU A 285 -27.92 -13.31 -19.46
C LEU A 285 -27.00 -12.99 -18.27
N LEU A 286 -27.59 -12.50 -17.17
CA LEU A 286 -26.85 -12.28 -15.92
C LEU A 286 -26.53 -13.54 -15.10
N GLY A 287 -27.00 -14.71 -15.54
CA GLY A 287 -26.85 -15.97 -14.77
C GLY A 287 -27.58 -15.96 -13.41
N ALA A 288 -28.51 -15.01 -13.20
CA ALA A 288 -29.12 -14.78 -11.91
C ALA A 288 -30.39 -15.65 -11.73
N ALA A 289 -30.38 -16.57 -10.78
CA ALA A 289 -31.56 -17.34 -10.39
C ALA A 289 -32.62 -16.41 -9.72
N LYS A 290 -32.17 -15.47 -8.90
CA LYS A 290 -33.03 -14.51 -8.18
C LYS A 290 -32.36 -13.13 -8.18
N LEU A 291 -33.12 -12.08 -8.46
CA LEU A 291 -32.63 -10.71 -8.31
C LEU A 291 -32.74 -10.25 -6.84
N PRO A 292 -31.78 -9.45 -6.35
CA PRO A 292 -31.83 -8.91 -4.99
C PRO A 292 -32.96 -7.89 -4.82
N GLN A 293 -33.23 -7.50 -3.58
CA GLN A 293 -34.15 -6.41 -3.29
C GLN A 293 -33.50 -5.07 -3.62
N MET A 294 -34.32 -4.11 -4.08
CA MET A 294 -33.90 -2.75 -4.35
C MET A 294 -33.48 -2.05 -3.05
N ASN A 295 -32.33 -1.40 -3.09
CA ASN A 295 -31.76 -0.64 -1.97
C ASN A 295 -30.93 0.56 -2.50
N ALA A 296 -30.35 1.34 -1.59
CA ALA A 296 -29.54 2.52 -1.92
C ALA A 296 -28.37 2.19 -2.87
N ALA A 297 -27.67 1.09 -2.65
CA ALA A 297 -26.53 0.68 -3.50
C ALA A 297 -26.97 0.31 -4.94
N TRP A 298 -28.12 -0.28 -5.11
CA TRP A 298 -28.68 -0.56 -6.42
C TRP A 298 -29.19 0.71 -7.12
N MET A 299 -29.76 1.67 -6.35
CA MET A 299 -30.15 2.98 -6.88
C MET A 299 -28.94 3.76 -7.36
N GLU A 300 -27.86 3.75 -6.62
CA GLU A 300 -26.57 4.36 -6.98
C GLU A 300 -26.07 3.85 -8.34
N LYS A 301 -26.03 2.52 -8.53
CA LYS A 301 -25.63 1.88 -9.79
C LYS A 301 -26.57 2.20 -10.94
N LEU A 302 -27.89 2.21 -10.70
CA LEU A 302 -28.87 2.58 -11.71
C LEU A 302 -28.69 4.01 -12.19
N LEU A 303 -28.51 4.94 -11.24
CA LEU A 303 -28.30 6.36 -11.55
C LEU A 303 -26.94 6.60 -12.22
N MET A 304 -25.90 5.86 -11.84
CA MET A 304 -24.62 5.94 -12.55
C MET A 304 -24.77 5.57 -14.02
N GLY A 305 -25.44 4.47 -14.34
CA GLY A 305 -25.78 4.08 -15.72
C GLY A 305 -26.59 5.16 -16.42
N TYR A 306 -27.71 5.57 -15.83
CA TYR A 306 -28.63 6.52 -16.44
C TYR A 306 -28.03 7.91 -16.70
N LEU A 307 -27.20 8.43 -15.77
CA LEU A 307 -26.68 9.79 -15.83
C LEU A 307 -25.31 9.90 -16.51
N TYR A 308 -24.45 8.84 -16.46
CA TYR A 308 -23.04 8.99 -16.83
C TYR A 308 -22.45 7.89 -17.71
N GLU A 309 -22.78 6.61 -17.47
CA GLU A 309 -22.06 5.48 -18.08
C GLU A 309 -22.75 4.90 -19.31
N ASP A 310 -24.09 4.88 -19.32
CA ASP A 310 -24.89 4.25 -20.35
C ASP A 310 -26.01 5.17 -20.84
N THR A 311 -25.68 6.46 -21.03
CA THR A 311 -26.64 7.49 -21.38
C THR A 311 -27.34 7.27 -22.74
N ASP A 312 -26.63 6.60 -23.66
CA ASP A 312 -27.09 6.41 -25.05
C ASP A 312 -28.10 5.26 -25.18
N SER A 313 -28.13 4.36 -24.20
CA SER A 313 -29.13 3.28 -24.15
C SER A 313 -30.52 3.76 -23.73
N TYR A 314 -30.66 4.99 -23.23
CA TYR A 314 -31.94 5.59 -22.85
C TYR A 314 -32.40 6.62 -23.85
N ALA A 315 -33.72 6.86 -23.93
CA ALA A 315 -34.24 7.95 -24.75
C ALA A 315 -33.68 9.32 -24.33
N GLU A 316 -33.52 10.21 -25.29
CA GLU A 316 -33.02 11.55 -25.01
C GLU A 316 -33.95 12.32 -24.06
N ALA A 317 -33.46 12.71 -22.91
CA ALA A 317 -34.19 13.44 -21.87
C ALA A 317 -33.29 14.47 -21.18
N LYS A 318 -32.63 15.33 -21.98
CA LYS A 318 -31.60 16.27 -21.47
C LYS A 318 -32.09 17.13 -20.31
N GLU A 319 -33.32 17.67 -20.42
CA GLU A 319 -33.86 18.56 -19.40
C GLU A 319 -34.15 17.81 -18.10
N TYR A 320 -34.75 16.63 -18.16
CA TYR A 320 -35.02 15.80 -16.99
C TYR A 320 -33.70 15.35 -16.29
N ARG A 321 -32.73 14.88 -17.09
CA ARG A 321 -31.41 14.49 -16.54
C ARG A 321 -30.69 15.67 -15.86
N ARG A 322 -30.78 16.87 -16.47
CA ARG A 322 -30.18 18.08 -15.89
C ARG A 322 -30.82 18.39 -14.54
N LYS A 323 -32.17 18.44 -14.50
CA LYS A 323 -32.94 18.70 -13.28
C LYS A 323 -32.63 17.69 -12.19
N LEU A 324 -32.68 16.39 -12.52
CA LEU A 324 -32.35 15.31 -11.55
C LEU A 324 -30.91 15.42 -11.05
N THR A 325 -29.95 15.75 -11.93
CA THR A 325 -28.55 15.93 -11.51
C THR A 325 -28.39 17.13 -10.56
N GLU A 326 -29.10 18.22 -10.80
CA GLU A 326 -29.10 19.40 -9.93
C GLU A 326 -29.71 19.09 -8.56
N GLU A 327 -30.82 18.36 -8.52
CA GLU A 327 -31.46 17.91 -7.28
C GLU A 327 -30.54 16.98 -6.46
N LEU A 328 -29.96 15.98 -7.11
CA LEU A 328 -29.02 15.07 -6.45
C LEU A 328 -27.76 15.79 -5.93
N LYS A 329 -27.25 16.79 -6.66
CA LYS A 329 -26.14 17.62 -6.20
C LYS A 329 -26.52 18.49 -5.00
N ALA A 330 -27.71 19.08 -5.00
CA ALA A 330 -28.19 19.89 -3.89
C ALA A 330 -28.30 19.09 -2.59
N GLU A 331 -28.66 17.79 -2.69
CA GLU A 331 -28.72 16.87 -1.56
C GLU A 331 -27.34 16.23 -1.19
N GLY A 332 -26.27 16.58 -1.92
CA GLY A 332 -24.94 16.03 -1.68
C GLY A 332 -24.79 14.56 -2.09
N LEU A 333 -25.66 14.07 -2.98
CA LEU A 333 -25.70 12.69 -3.47
C LEU A 333 -24.94 12.51 -4.79
N ILE A 334 -24.30 13.56 -5.30
CA ILE A 334 -23.35 13.52 -6.42
C ILE A 334 -22.11 14.31 -6.08
N GLU A 335 -20.97 13.65 -6.14
CA GLU A 335 -19.64 14.25 -6.06
C GLU A 335 -18.82 13.89 -7.31
N LYS A 336 -18.23 14.89 -8.00
CA LYS A 336 -17.32 14.68 -9.17
C LYS A 336 -17.84 13.70 -10.25
N ARG A 337 -19.13 13.70 -10.57
CA ARG A 337 -19.79 12.76 -11.48
C ARG A 337 -19.96 11.33 -10.93
N LYS A 338 -19.83 11.13 -9.63
CA LYS A 338 -20.14 9.88 -8.94
C LYS A 338 -21.41 10.05 -8.13
N VAL A 339 -22.36 9.14 -8.31
CA VAL A 339 -23.59 9.08 -7.48
C VAL A 339 -23.27 8.33 -6.18
N CYS A 340 -23.69 8.84 -5.05
CA CYS A 340 -23.36 8.35 -3.71
C CYS A 340 -24.60 8.35 -2.81
N PHE A 341 -25.28 7.20 -2.68
CA PHE A 341 -26.43 7.01 -1.77
C PHE A 341 -26.05 6.30 -0.49
N THR A 342 -24.90 5.59 -0.52
CA THR A 342 -24.40 4.83 0.64
C THR A 342 -23.39 5.61 1.44
N VAL A 343 -22.33 6.06 0.79
CA VAL A 343 -21.25 6.87 1.36
C VAL A 343 -20.72 7.79 0.28
N ASN A 344 -20.46 9.05 0.62
CA ASN A 344 -19.77 9.99 -0.26
C ASN A 344 -18.34 10.27 0.24
N ASP A 345 -17.51 10.93 -0.61
CA ASP A 345 -16.11 11.25 -0.29
C ASP A 345 -15.99 12.10 1.00
N SER A 346 -17.01 12.93 1.27
CA SER A 346 -17.04 13.79 2.47
C SER A 346 -17.26 12.95 3.74
N MET A 347 -18.16 11.96 3.70
CA MET A 347 -18.39 11.03 4.80
C MET A 347 -17.21 10.09 5.02
N GLU A 348 -16.60 9.57 3.93
CA GLU A 348 -15.37 8.80 4.05
C GLU A 348 -14.27 9.61 4.74
N LYS A 349 -14.05 10.84 4.32
CA LYS A 349 -13.06 11.71 4.98
C LYS A 349 -13.39 11.99 6.43
N LEU A 350 -14.67 12.22 6.76
CA LEU A 350 -15.11 12.42 8.13
C LEU A 350 -14.76 11.20 8.99
N LEU A 351 -15.10 10.00 8.54
CA LEU A 351 -14.81 8.75 9.25
C LEU A 351 -13.31 8.45 9.32
N LEU A 352 -12.57 8.71 8.23
CA LEU A 352 -11.12 8.52 8.21
C LEU A 352 -10.39 9.48 9.14
N SER A 353 -10.92 10.68 9.35
CA SER A 353 -10.36 11.71 10.23
C SER A 353 -11.07 11.86 11.58
N SER A 354 -11.87 10.88 11.97
CA SER A 354 -12.66 10.93 13.22
C SER A 354 -11.79 11.20 14.44
N LYS A 355 -12.27 12.13 15.29
CA LYS A 355 -11.64 12.47 16.59
C LYS A 355 -11.58 11.26 17.52
N GLY A 356 -12.52 10.32 17.40
CA GLY A 356 -12.52 9.05 18.13
C GLY A 356 -11.24 8.22 17.93
N LYS A 357 -10.64 8.24 16.73
CA LYS A 357 -9.37 7.56 16.47
C LYS A 357 -8.21 8.09 17.30
N SER A 358 -8.13 9.41 17.48
CA SER A 358 -7.10 10.02 18.34
C SER A 358 -7.23 9.54 19.77
N GLN A 359 -8.45 9.44 20.29
CA GLN A 359 -8.72 8.95 21.65
C GLN A 359 -8.31 7.47 21.79
N SER A 360 -8.64 6.65 20.80
CA SER A 360 -8.25 5.23 20.76
C SER A 360 -6.72 5.04 20.77
N ILE A 361 -5.99 5.80 19.94
CA ILE A 361 -4.53 5.74 19.90
C ILE A 361 -3.91 6.12 21.24
N ARG A 362 -4.42 7.20 21.86
CA ARG A 362 -3.97 7.65 23.18
C ARG A 362 -4.20 6.59 24.26
N ALA A 363 -5.38 5.94 24.26
CA ALA A 363 -5.70 4.86 25.18
C ALA A 363 -4.76 3.66 24.99
N ILE A 364 -4.57 3.21 23.75
CA ILE A 364 -3.68 2.08 23.44
C ILE A 364 -2.23 2.39 23.88
N VAL A 365 -1.70 3.56 23.54
CA VAL A 365 -0.33 3.95 23.93
C VAL A 365 -0.18 3.99 25.46
N SER A 366 -1.18 4.51 26.17
CA SER A 366 -1.17 4.55 27.63
C SER A 366 -1.18 3.16 28.26
N GLU A 367 -1.99 2.24 27.74
CA GLU A 367 -2.04 0.86 28.22
C GLU A 367 -0.75 0.08 27.93
N GLU A 368 -0.25 0.17 26.68
CA GLU A 368 1.01 -0.48 26.30
C GLU A 368 2.20 0.02 27.11
N TYR A 369 2.27 1.34 27.35
CA TYR A 369 3.31 1.90 28.19
C TYR A 369 3.14 1.50 29.67
N GLY A 370 1.91 1.38 30.14
CA GLY A 370 1.61 0.89 31.48
C GLY A 370 2.07 -0.57 31.69
N MET A 371 2.01 -1.39 30.66
CA MET A 371 2.43 -2.81 30.71
C MET A 371 3.92 -2.99 30.52
N LEU A 372 4.52 -2.32 29.52
CA LEU A 372 5.90 -2.57 29.06
C LEU A 372 6.92 -1.53 29.57
N GLY A 373 6.45 -0.35 30.00
CA GLY A 373 7.30 0.71 30.55
C GLY A 373 8.45 1.09 29.60
N ALA A 374 9.68 1.02 30.07
CA ALA A 374 10.88 1.36 29.33
C ALA A 374 11.20 0.38 28.17
N ASP A 375 10.65 -0.83 28.22
CA ASP A 375 10.86 -1.86 27.19
C ASP A 375 9.91 -1.68 26.00
N LEU A 376 8.94 -0.79 26.07
CA LEU A 376 8.04 -0.49 24.96
C LEU A 376 8.82 0.03 23.74
N ARG A 377 8.55 -0.55 22.58
CA ARG A 377 8.99 -0.07 21.26
C ARG A 377 7.77 -0.02 20.36
N LEU A 378 6.97 1.03 20.54
CA LEU A 378 5.70 1.19 19.84
C LEU A 378 5.87 2.08 18.61
N LEU A 379 5.43 1.57 17.47
CA LEU A 379 5.39 2.30 16.21
C LEU A 379 3.95 2.74 15.89
N VAL A 380 3.73 4.03 15.62
CA VAL A 380 2.46 4.57 15.12
C VAL A 380 2.62 4.97 13.68
N LEU A 381 1.90 4.31 12.76
CA LEU A 381 1.92 4.62 11.34
C LEU A 381 0.66 5.37 10.90
N THR A 382 0.83 6.48 10.19
CA THR A 382 -0.25 7.29 9.63
C THR A 382 0.07 7.73 8.21
N ASP A 383 -0.95 8.21 7.45
CA ASP A 383 -0.78 8.64 6.06
C ASP A 383 -0.33 10.10 5.93
N TYR A 384 -0.55 10.93 6.95
CA TYR A 384 -0.37 12.37 6.87
C TYR A 384 0.64 12.88 7.89
N ILE A 385 1.51 13.82 7.46
CA ILE A 385 2.49 14.47 8.34
C ILE A 385 1.83 15.59 9.14
N ARG A 386 1.03 16.43 8.47
CA ARG A 386 0.35 17.60 9.06
C ARG A 386 1.32 18.59 9.70
N GLY A 387 2.37 18.96 8.97
CA GLY A 387 3.40 19.90 9.43
C GLY A 387 2.88 21.30 9.81
N GLU A 388 1.71 21.69 9.30
CA GLU A 388 1.04 22.94 9.69
C GLU A 388 0.73 23.02 11.19
N TYR A 389 0.63 21.89 11.89
CA TYR A 389 0.44 21.83 13.34
C TYR A 389 1.74 22.00 14.14
N GLU A 390 2.91 22.12 13.51
CA GLU A 390 4.18 22.35 14.23
C GLU A 390 4.11 23.58 15.15
N LYS A 391 3.42 24.64 14.70
CA LYS A 391 3.24 25.86 15.50
C LYS A 391 2.35 25.67 16.74
N ALA A 392 1.52 24.64 16.76
CA ALA A 392 0.64 24.32 17.89
C ALA A 392 1.33 23.42 18.92
N VAL A 393 2.50 22.85 18.58
CA VAL A 393 3.28 21.99 19.48
C VAL A 393 3.82 22.82 20.63
N GLY A 394 3.60 22.39 21.87
CA GLY A 394 4.01 23.09 23.08
C GLY A 394 3.10 24.26 23.48
N GLY A 395 2.11 24.63 22.68
CA GLY A 395 1.12 25.67 23.02
C GLY A 395 0.05 25.14 23.98
N ALA A 396 -0.45 26.04 24.88
CA ALA A 396 -1.43 25.63 25.91
C ALA A 396 -2.84 25.37 25.36
N ASP A 397 -3.27 26.03 24.27
CA ASP A 397 -4.69 26.13 23.88
C ASP A 397 -5.01 25.68 22.44
N GLY A 398 -4.13 24.98 21.75
CA GLY A 398 -4.41 24.52 20.39
C GLY A 398 -5.30 23.27 20.39
N GLU A 399 -6.57 23.39 19.95
CA GLU A 399 -7.39 22.20 19.65
C GLU A 399 -6.76 21.44 18.46
N ILE A 400 -6.38 20.19 18.69
CA ILE A 400 -5.84 19.31 17.67
C ILE A 400 -6.95 18.40 17.19
N SER A 401 -7.49 18.73 16.03
CA SER A 401 -8.66 18.05 15.45
C SER A 401 -8.31 17.12 14.28
N SER A 402 -7.06 17.11 13.84
CA SER A 402 -6.63 16.32 12.67
C SER A 402 -5.79 15.11 13.06
N LEU A 403 -5.87 14.04 12.24
CA LEU A 403 -4.99 12.89 12.35
C LEU A 403 -3.71 13.12 11.54
N GLY A 404 -2.58 12.74 12.10
CA GLY A 404 -1.29 12.85 11.43
C GLY A 404 -0.13 12.76 12.42
N VAL A 405 1.10 12.70 11.89
CA VAL A 405 2.32 12.51 12.68
C VAL A 405 2.48 13.61 13.75
N VAL A 406 2.42 14.88 13.37
CA VAL A 406 2.59 16.01 14.30
C VAL A 406 1.44 16.12 15.30
N PRO A 407 0.15 16.02 14.90
CA PRO A 407 -0.97 15.91 15.82
C PRO A 407 -0.84 14.80 16.85
N PHE A 408 -0.52 13.58 16.43
CA PHE A 408 -0.35 12.45 17.37
C PHE A 408 0.80 12.68 18.35
N PHE A 409 1.92 13.19 17.87
CA PHE A 409 3.04 13.54 18.74
C PHE A 409 2.60 14.50 19.86
N GLU A 410 1.94 15.59 19.50
CA GLU A 410 1.54 16.60 20.49
C GLU A 410 0.46 16.09 21.47
N LEU A 411 -0.52 15.30 20.99
CA LEU A 411 -1.52 14.70 21.85
C LEU A 411 -0.88 13.74 22.87
N LEU A 412 -0.03 12.83 22.42
CA LEU A 412 0.66 11.88 23.29
C LEU A 412 1.63 12.57 24.25
N ARG A 413 2.32 13.62 23.80
CA ARG A 413 3.20 14.43 24.65
C ARG A 413 2.41 15.11 25.78
N ARG A 414 1.24 15.70 25.48
CA ARG A 414 0.36 16.32 26.49
C ARG A 414 -0.09 15.28 27.52
N ASP A 415 -0.46 14.09 27.07
CA ASP A 415 -0.87 13.00 27.96
C ASP A 415 0.28 12.57 28.87
N ALA A 416 1.47 12.36 28.31
CA ALA A 416 2.65 12.01 29.07
C ALA A 416 3.00 13.06 30.13
N ALA A 417 2.95 14.35 29.76
CA ALA A 417 3.19 15.46 30.68
C ALA A 417 2.13 15.53 31.79
N SER A 418 0.85 15.36 31.43
CA SER A 418 -0.27 15.41 32.41
C SER A 418 -0.24 14.24 33.37
N ALA A 419 0.18 13.06 32.94
CA ALA A 419 0.32 11.87 33.75
C ALA A 419 1.64 11.85 34.57
N GLY A 420 2.57 12.77 34.32
CA GLY A 420 3.92 12.72 34.88
C GLY A 420 4.66 11.44 34.47
N SER A 421 4.32 10.85 33.34
CA SER A 421 4.93 9.62 32.86
C SER A 421 6.30 9.89 32.23
N GLY A 422 7.20 8.92 32.33
CA GLY A 422 8.51 8.97 31.68
C GLY A 422 8.46 8.61 30.18
N LEU A 423 7.28 8.58 29.55
CA LEU A 423 7.10 8.23 28.14
C LEU A 423 7.80 9.26 27.24
N ARG A 424 8.70 8.80 26.40
CA ARG A 424 9.43 9.61 25.41
C ARG A 424 9.01 9.23 24.01
N LEU A 425 8.90 10.25 23.15
CA LEU A 425 8.39 10.14 21.80
C LEU A 425 9.44 10.54 20.77
N GLY A 426 9.36 9.96 19.57
CA GLY A 426 10.12 10.39 18.39
C GLY A 426 9.21 10.55 17.18
N ILE A 427 9.62 11.37 16.25
CA ILE A 427 9.03 11.49 14.91
C ILE A 427 10.06 11.09 13.88
N LEU A 428 9.66 10.25 12.92
CA LEU A 428 10.46 9.94 11.75
C LEU A 428 9.59 9.89 10.50
N CYS A 429 9.68 10.95 9.71
CA CYS A 429 9.02 11.02 8.40
C CYS A 429 9.87 11.85 7.43
N GLY A 430 9.53 11.86 6.15
CA GLY A 430 10.37 12.45 5.09
C GLY A 430 10.71 13.92 5.26
N THR A 431 9.91 14.71 5.98
CA THR A 431 10.12 16.16 6.14
C THR A 431 10.31 16.61 7.59
N VAL A 432 9.98 15.76 8.56
CA VAL A 432 10.05 16.09 9.99
C VAL A 432 10.68 14.93 10.73
N VAL A 433 11.78 15.21 11.42
CA VAL A 433 12.44 14.28 12.35
C VAL A 433 12.55 14.98 13.69
N VAL A 434 12.06 14.32 14.75
CA VAL A 434 12.08 14.87 16.12
C VAL A 434 12.53 13.77 17.08
N ILE A 435 13.42 14.12 17.98
CA ILE A 435 13.92 13.23 19.05
C ILE A 435 13.84 13.94 20.40
N PRO A 436 13.83 13.19 21.53
CA PRO A 436 14.07 13.77 22.84
C PRO A 436 15.45 14.47 22.89
N ALA A 437 15.54 15.57 23.62
CA ALA A 437 16.78 16.33 23.73
C ALA A 437 17.94 15.49 24.30
N GLU A 438 17.64 14.57 25.20
CA GLU A 438 18.60 13.62 25.79
C GLU A 438 19.29 12.71 24.75
N ALA A 439 18.65 12.50 23.59
CA ALA A 439 19.16 11.66 22.52
C ALA A 439 20.10 12.39 21.53
N LYS A 440 20.33 13.70 21.70
CA LYS A 440 21.19 14.52 20.80
C LYS A 440 22.60 13.96 20.64
N ASP A 441 23.26 13.65 21.76
CA ASP A 441 24.65 13.19 21.75
C ASP A 441 24.76 11.81 21.12
N ALA A 442 23.80 10.92 21.43
CA ALA A 442 23.73 9.59 20.83
C ALA A 442 23.49 9.67 19.31
N LEU A 443 22.58 10.56 18.85
CA LEU A 443 22.39 10.75 17.41
C LEU A 443 23.64 11.31 16.73
N THR A 444 24.29 12.29 17.35
CA THR A 444 25.52 12.88 16.82
C THR A 444 26.62 11.83 16.66
N ALA A 445 26.76 10.94 17.65
CA ALA A 445 27.71 9.82 17.59
C ALA A 445 27.33 8.79 16.51
N ALA A 446 26.03 8.47 16.37
CA ALA A 446 25.56 7.51 15.37
C ALA A 446 25.75 7.97 13.92
N VAL A 447 25.78 9.28 13.67
CA VAL A 447 25.99 9.85 12.33
C VAL A 447 27.42 10.28 12.05
N ASP A 448 28.33 10.11 13.01
CA ASP A 448 29.74 10.50 12.84
C ASP A 448 30.39 9.70 11.69
N GLY A 449 31.09 10.42 10.81
CA GLY A 449 31.70 9.81 9.62
C GLY A 449 30.74 9.54 8.44
N VAL A 450 29.41 9.63 8.64
CA VAL A 450 28.40 9.35 7.61
C VAL A 450 27.67 10.62 7.17
N GLY A 451 27.43 11.54 8.10
CA GLY A 451 26.71 12.77 7.83
C GLY A 451 26.84 13.81 8.94
N LYS A 452 26.12 14.91 8.78
CA LYS A 452 26.04 15.96 9.81
C LYS A 452 24.58 16.34 10.04
N VAL A 453 24.24 16.63 11.28
CA VAL A 453 22.91 17.05 11.69
C VAL A 453 22.95 18.39 12.41
N THR A 454 21.86 19.12 12.34
CA THR A 454 21.60 20.33 13.11
C THR A 454 20.34 20.14 13.93
N PHE A 455 20.27 20.79 15.07
CA PHE A 455 19.14 20.74 15.98
C PHE A 455 18.49 22.12 16.10
N ALA A 456 17.17 22.13 16.19
CA ALA A 456 16.37 23.33 16.39
C ALA A 456 15.20 23.03 17.33
N PRO A 457 14.60 24.04 17.99
CA PRO A 457 13.37 23.88 18.74
C PRO A 457 12.27 23.26 17.88
N PHE A 458 11.41 22.44 18.47
CA PHE A 458 10.24 21.90 17.79
C PHE A 458 8.97 22.59 18.30
N GLY A 459 8.38 23.45 17.45
CA GLY A 459 7.26 24.29 17.83
C GLY A 459 7.65 25.32 18.90
N SER A 460 6.89 25.37 19.98
CA SER A 460 7.14 26.21 21.17
C SER A 460 7.76 25.43 22.32
N LEU A 461 8.23 24.21 22.09
CA LEU A 461 8.87 23.40 23.13
C LEU A 461 10.28 23.92 23.47
N PRO A 462 10.68 23.84 24.75
CA PRO A 462 12.07 24.06 25.13
C PRO A 462 13.02 23.08 24.42
N GLU A 463 14.20 23.53 24.04
CA GLU A 463 15.24 22.67 23.46
C GLU A 463 15.74 21.57 24.40
N THR A 464 15.39 21.65 25.67
CA THR A 464 15.66 20.63 26.70
C THR A 464 14.69 19.45 26.66
N ASP A 465 13.55 19.58 25.98
CA ASP A 465 12.53 18.54 25.93
C ASP A 465 12.63 17.73 24.64
N TYR A 466 12.41 18.39 23.50
CA TYR A 466 12.44 17.78 22.17
C TYR A 466 13.10 18.71 21.16
N VAL A 467 13.78 18.12 20.20
CA VAL A 467 14.44 18.86 19.13
C VAL A 467 14.09 18.31 17.76
N LYS A 468 13.91 19.23 16.83
CA LYS A 468 13.82 18.94 15.40
C LYS A 468 15.23 18.74 14.85
N VAL A 469 15.40 17.63 14.13
CA VAL A 469 16.67 17.25 13.51
C VAL A 469 16.61 17.56 12.02
N THR A 470 17.67 18.17 11.50
CA THR A 470 17.82 18.42 10.06
C THR A 470 19.19 17.92 9.61
N ALA A 471 19.21 17.09 8.57
CA ALA A 471 20.46 16.67 7.93
C ALA A 471 21.07 17.81 7.12
N VAL A 472 22.40 17.88 7.11
CA VAL A 472 23.15 18.78 6.25
C VAL A 472 23.56 18.00 5.00
N GLY A 473 22.88 18.26 3.87
CA GLY A 473 23.05 17.50 2.63
C GLY A 473 22.08 16.35 2.46
N ASP A 474 22.59 15.17 2.08
CA ASP A 474 21.75 13.96 1.92
C ASP A 474 21.22 13.47 3.27
N ALA A 475 19.95 13.12 3.34
CA ALA A 475 19.25 12.74 4.57
C ALA A 475 19.05 11.22 4.75
N HIS A 476 19.50 10.40 3.82
CA HIS A 476 19.24 8.95 3.84
C HIS A 476 19.74 8.25 5.11
N PHE A 477 20.87 8.71 5.67
CA PHE A 477 21.44 8.14 6.90
C PHE A 477 20.56 8.36 8.14
N LEU A 478 19.70 9.42 8.15
CA LEU A 478 18.87 9.73 9.33
C LEU A 478 17.89 8.63 9.69
N THR A 479 17.31 7.96 8.70
CA THR A 479 16.36 6.87 8.94
C THR A 479 17.03 5.75 9.75
N GLY A 480 18.22 5.31 9.33
CA GLY A 480 18.98 4.28 10.04
C GLY A 480 19.37 4.72 11.45
N ALA A 481 19.96 5.92 11.58
CA ALA A 481 20.42 6.44 12.87
C ALA A 481 19.27 6.60 13.89
N VAL A 482 18.13 7.17 13.49
CA VAL A 482 16.96 7.32 14.37
C VAL A 482 16.35 5.97 14.74
N THR A 483 16.35 5.00 13.81
CA THR A 483 15.90 3.62 14.07
C THR A 483 16.78 2.93 15.10
N GLU A 484 18.10 3.14 15.04
CA GLU A 484 19.06 2.62 16.03
C GLU A 484 18.80 3.21 17.42
N LEU A 485 18.60 4.52 17.53
CA LEU A 485 18.25 5.18 18.79
C LEU A 485 16.94 4.63 19.38
N PHE A 486 15.94 4.41 18.54
CA PHE A 486 14.67 3.80 18.94
C PHE A 486 14.89 2.38 19.46
N GLY A 487 15.67 1.56 18.75
CA GLY A 487 16.06 0.23 19.19
C GLY A 487 16.79 0.22 20.52
N ALA A 488 17.69 1.17 20.73
CA ALA A 488 18.43 1.35 21.99
C ALA A 488 17.56 1.86 23.16
N GLY A 489 16.29 2.22 22.91
CA GLY A 489 15.35 2.62 23.96
C GLY A 489 15.44 4.08 24.42
N LEU A 490 16.09 4.93 23.66
CA LEU A 490 16.15 6.35 23.99
C LEU A 490 14.78 7.04 23.94
N PHE A 491 13.82 6.44 23.26
CA PHE A 491 12.39 6.78 23.31
C PHE A 491 11.53 5.53 23.03
N GLN A 492 10.30 5.52 23.55
CA GLN A 492 9.43 4.34 23.56
C GLN A 492 8.43 4.32 22.40
N VAL A 493 8.05 5.49 21.89
CA VAL A 493 7.08 5.60 20.79
C VAL A 493 7.71 6.33 19.62
N LEU A 494 7.69 5.71 18.45
CA LEU A 494 8.08 6.30 17.18
C LEU A 494 6.83 6.55 16.34
N ILE A 495 6.64 7.77 15.88
CA ILE A 495 5.50 8.17 15.04
C ILE A 495 5.99 8.50 13.65
N GLY A 496 5.44 7.85 12.64
CA GLY A 496 5.88 8.05 11.28
C GLY A 496 4.82 7.83 10.22
N THR A 497 5.24 7.93 8.96
CA THR A 497 4.35 7.69 7.82
C THR A 497 4.55 6.30 7.24
N LYS A 498 3.48 5.68 6.77
CA LYS A 498 3.53 4.40 6.04
C LYS A 498 4.50 4.43 4.86
N SER A 499 4.61 5.57 4.19
CA SER A 499 5.51 5.72 3.04
C SER A 499 6.98 5.63 3.36
N LEU A 500 7.39 5.93 4.60
CA LEU A 500 8.80 5.86 5.02
C LEU A 500 9.09 4.63 5.88
N LEU A 501 8.21 4.32 6.84
CA LEU A 501 8.39 3.26 7.83
C LEU A 501 7.49 2.03 7.56
N GLY A 502 6.90 1.95 6.39
CA GLY A 502 6.13 0.80 5.93
C GLY A 502 7.04 -0.23 5.27
N GLU A 503 6.79 -0.52 4.01
CA GLU A 503 7.57 -1.51 3.27
C GLU A 503 9.05 -1.14 3.13
N GLY A 504 9.90 -2.12 3.39
CA GLY A 504 11.35 -1.98 3.26
C GLY A 504 12.05 -1.34 4.44
N TRP A 505 11.33 -0.89 5.48
CA TRP A 505 11.94 -0.48 6.74
C TRP A 505 12.09 -1.70 7.66
N ASP A 506 13.28 -1.88 8.21
CA ASP A 506 13.60 -3.00 9.10
C ASP A 506 13.90 -2.50 10.51
N SER A 507 13.12 -2.97 11.48
CA SER A 507 13.29 -2.62 12.89
C SER A 507 12.80 -3.75 13.79
N PRO A 508 13.61 -4.79 14.02
CA PRO A 508 13.22 -5.97 14.80
C PRO A 508 12.88 -5.68 16.26
N CYS A 509 13.21 -4.49 16.77
CA CYS A 509 12.92 -4.10 18.14
C CYS A 509 11.45 -3.76 18.39
N VAL A 510 10.66 -3.50 17.34
CA VAL A 510 9.23 -3.13 17.47
C VAL A 510 8.47 -4.28 18.14
N ASN A 511 7.83 -3.97 19.26
CA ASN A 511 7.00 -4.92 20.02
C ASN A 511 5.53 -4.53 20.08
N SER A 512 5.16 -3.32 19.65
CA SER A 512 3.77 -2.91 19.46
C SER A 512 3.65 -2.00 18.23
N LEU A 513 2.57 -2.19 17.43
CA LEU A 513 2.32 -1.44 16.19
C LEU A 513 0.88 -0.94 16.15
N ILE A 514 0.70 0.36 15.92
CA ILE A 514 -0.60 0.99 15.68
C ILE A 514 -0.69 1.43 14.22
N LEU A 515 -1.60 0.82 13.46
CA LEU A 515 -1.95 1.27 12.12
C LEU A 515 -3.08 2.30 12.23
N ALA A 516 -2.71 3.58 12.22
CA ALA A 516 -3.63 4.71 12.33
C ALA A 516 -4.19 5.19 10.99
N SER A 517 -3.86 4.48 9.91
CA SER A 517 -4.28 4.77 8.54
C SER A 517 -5.33 3.79 8.05
N PHE A 518 -6.00 4.16 6.95
CA PHE A 518 -6.85 3.24 6.23
C PHE A 518 -5.99 2.14 5.55
N VAL A 519 -6.34 0.89 5.83
CA VAL A 519 -5.76 -0.28 5.15
C VAL A 519 -6.75 -0.71 4.08
N GLY A 520 -6.54 -0.27 2.85
CA GLY A 520 -7.51 -0.41 1.75
C GLY A 520 -7.41 -1.69 0.93
N SER A 521 -6.38 -2.51 1.15
CA SER A 521 -6.19 -3.77 0.44
C SER A 521 -5.45 -4.78 1.31
N PHE A 522 -5.63 -6.06 0.99
CA PHE A 522 -4.90 -7.18 1.61
C PHE A 522 -3.36 -7.01 1.50
N MET A 523 -2.88 -6.35 0.47
CA MET A 523 -1.45 -6.10 0.27
C MET A 523 -0.84 -5.07 1.23
N LEU A 524 -1.65 -4.36 1.99
CA LEU A 524 -1.22 -3.32 2.93
C LEU A 524 -1.41 -3.71 4.41
N SER A 525 -1.96 -4.88 4.67
CA SER A 525 -2.23 -5.40 6.03
C SER A 525 -1.09 -6.25 6.59
#